data_909a217d4ce4ee5511fe5e60dc61ad89
#
_entry.id   909a217d4ce4ee5511fe5e60dc61ad89
#
_cell.length_a   1.000
_cell.length_b   1.000
_cell.length_c   1.000
_cell.angle_alpha   90.00
_cell.angle_beta   90.00
_cell.angle_gamma   90.00
#
_symmetry.space_group_name_H-M   'P 1'
#
loop_
_entity.id
_entity.type
_entity.pdbx_description
1 polymer ?
#
loop_
_entity_poly.entity_id
_entity_poly.type
_entity_poly.pdbx_seq_one_letter_code
_entity_poly.pdbx_strand_id
1 'polypeptide(L)'
;AVNDAVSALPVPQDGRDATALEILPAIDDQKSFPRGTYATHQGGLWRAYEKTHGMRGWECLVDGVADIDVSMISERSFSVVIRQSSGQCTEKTFSLPVMLYRGVFRAGEIYHPGDTVTWGGSLWHCNSMTGDKPGDIHSSGWTLAAKRGRDAGGGK
;
A
#
# COMPACT_ATOMS: atom_id res chain seq x y z
N ALA A 1 -10.74 63.12 -39.68
CA ALA A 1 -9.97 63.31 -38.42
C ALA A 1 -10.25 62.21 -37.35
N VAL A 2 -11.44 61.63 -37.26
CA VAL A 2 -11.77 60.63 -36.24
C VAL A 2 -11.24 59.23 -36.66
N ASN A 3 -11.16 58.92 -37.97
CA ASN A 3 -10.67 57.63 -38.46
C ASN A 3 -9.15 57.48 -38.30
N ASP A 4 -8.39 58.58 -38.35
CA ASP A 4 -6.92 58.50 -38.21
C ASP A 4 -6.48 58.20 -36.76
N ALA A 5 -7.27 58.61 -35.76
CA ALA A 5 -6.98 58.34 -34.37
C ALA A 5 -7.25 56.88 -33.94
N VAL A 6 -8.20 56.23 -34.61
CA VAL A 6 -8.53 54.81 -34.35
C VAL A 6 -7.48 53.89 -34.98
N SER A 7 -6.88 54.28 -36.09
CA SER A 7 -5.81 53.51 -36.75
C SER A 7 -4.47 53.54 -36.02
N ALA A 8 -4.29 54.46 -35.07
CA ALA A 8 -3.09 54.59 -34.26
C ALA A 8 -3.14 53.85 -32.93
N LEU A 9 -4.28 53.24 -32.61
CA LEU A 9 -4.38 52.40 -31.40
C LEU A 9 -3.65 51.08 -31.63
N PRO A 10 -2.75 50.69 -30.69
CA PRO A 10 -2.12 49.39 -30.80
C PRO A 10 -3.18 48.29 -30.82
N VAL A 11 -3.12 47.42 -31.82
CA VAL A 11 -3.97 46.25 -31.87
C VAL A 11 -3.75 45.49 -30.54
N PRO A 12 -4.83 45.20 -29.78
CA PRO A 12 -4.67 44.39 -28.57
C PRO A 12 -4.01 43.08 -28.97
N GLN A 13 -2.81 42.81 -28.44
CA GLN A 13 -2.26 41.46 -28.52
C GLN A 13 -3.23 40.53 -27.81
N ASP A 14 -3.57 39.41 -28.43
CA ASP A 14 -4.29 38.35 -27.77
C ASP A 14 -3.63 38.10 -26.43
N GLY A 15 -4.32 38.39 -25.35
CA GLY A 15 -3.84 38.18 -24.02
C GLY A 15 -3.40 36.70 -23.90
N ARG A 16 -2.29 36.43 -23.24
CA ARG A 16 -1.97 35.07 -22.84
C ARG A 16 -3.23 34.47 -22.26
N ASP A 17 -3.60 33.29 -22.73
CA ASP A 17 -4.74 32.54 -22.23
C ASP A 17 -4.69 32.56 -20.69
N ALA A 18 -5.55 33.40 -20.08
CA ALA A 18 -5.56 33.62 -18.63
C ALA A 18 -5.90 32.35 -17.83
N THR A 19 -6.24 31.28 -18.54
CA THR A 19 -6.56 29.96 -17.99
C THR A 19 -5.37 29.00 -17.99
N ALA A 20 -4.25 29.32 -18.63
CA ALA A 20 -3.06 28.47 -18.61
C ALA A 20 -2.38 28.55 -17.24
N LEU A 21 -2.65 27.56 -16.39
CA LEU A 21 -1.98 27.41 -15.10
C LEU A 21 -0.57 26.80 -15.32
N GLU A 22 0.46 27.53 -14.96
CA GLU A 22 1.81 27.02 -14.97
C GLU A 22 2.10 26.27 -13.66
N ILE A 23 2.38 25.00 -13.77
CA ILE A 23 2.71 24.13 -12.62
C ILE A 23 4.17 23.74 -12.74
N LEU A 24 4.98 24.08 -11.74
CA LEU A 24 6.36 23.64 -11.65
C LEU A 24 6.44 22.13 -11.41
N PRO A 25 7.36 21.42 -12.05
CA PRO A 25 7.46 19.96 -11.93
C PRO A 25 7.91 19.48 -10.55
N ALA A 26 8.50 20.35 -9.75
CA ALA A 26 8.90 20.06 -8.37
C ALA A 26 9.09 21.35 -7.57
N ILE A 27 8.98 21.26 -6.25
CA ILE A 27 9.39 22.30 -5.32
C ILE A 27 10.92 22.23 -5.20
N ASP A 28 11.58 23.37 -5.48
CA ASP A 28 13.01 23.56 -5.20
C ASP A 28 13.12 24.31 -3.86
N ASP A 29 13.52 23.63 -2.80
CA ASP A 29 13.57 24.16 -1.44
C ASP A 29 14.75 25.17 -1.23
N GLN A 30 15.68 25.25 -2.20
CA GLN A 30 16.75 26.23 -2.20
C GLN A 30 16.32 27.56 -2.81
N LYS A 31 15.14 27.63 -3.41
CA LYS A 31 14.60 28.82 -4.05
C LYS A 31 13.41 29.39 -3.29
N SER A 32 13.18 30.68 -3.47
CA SER A 32 12.01 31.36 -2.99
C SER A 32 11.06 31.64 -4.15
N PHE A 33 9.79 31.30 -3.97
CA PHE A 33 8.74 31.48 -4.98
C PHE A 33 7.72 32.49 -4.49
N PRO A 34 7.15 33.30 -5.40
CA PRO A 34 6.10 34.26 -5.04
C PRO A 34 4.80 33.54 -4.69
N ARG A 35 3.91 34.24 -3.96
CA ARG A 35 2.55 33.81 -3.71
C ARG A 35 1.82 33.50 -5.03
N GLY A 36 1.07 32.39 -5.07
CA GLY A 36 0.30 31.95 -6.24
C GLY A 36 1.09 31.03 -7.17
N THR A 37 2.34 30.71 -6.88
CA THR A 37 3.08 29.68 -7.60
C THR A 37 2.53 28.30 -7.28
N TYR A 38 2.39 27.45 -8.31
CA TYR A 38 1.96 26.07 -8.18
C TYR A 38 3.11 25.13 -8.51
N ALA A 39 3.22 24.03 -7.78
CA ALA A 39 4.24 23.03 -8.00
C ALA A 39 3.74 21.64 -7.61
N THR A 40 4.30 20.61 -8.22
CA THR A 40 4.13 19.24 -7.72
C THR A 40 5.18 18.94 -6.65
N HIS A 41 4.80 18.16 -5.64
CA HIS A 41 5.73 17.68 -4.62
C HIS A 41 5.21 16.35 -4.06
N GLN A 42 6.09 15.33 -4.07
CA GLN A 42 5.76 14.00 -3.53
C GLN A 42 4.39 13.46 -3.98
N GLY A 43 4.07 13.60 -5.27
CA GLY A 43 2.81 13.14 -5.86
C GLY A 43 1.60 14.03 -5.59
N GLY A 44 1.72 15.12 -4.85
CA GLY A 44 0.67 16.10 -4.58
C GLY A 44 0.82 17.38 -5.38
N LEU A 45 -0.26 18.19 -5.41
CA LEU A 45 -0.26 19.56 -5.95
C LEU A 45 -0.22 20.56 -4.79
N TRP A 46 0.73 21.48 -4.86
CA TRP A 46 0.99 22.47 -3.84
C TRP A 46 0.89 23.89 -4.40
N ARG A 47 0.49 24.83 -3.57
CA ARG A 47 0.43 26.26 -3.89
C ARG A 47 1.20 27.06 -2.84
N ALA A 48 1.95 28.04 -3.29
CA ALA A 48 2.54 29.05 -2.42
C ALA A 48 1.42 30.02 -1.95
N TYR A 49 1.05 29.97 -0.68
CA TYR A 49 0.05 30.92 -0.11
C TYR A 49 0.70 32.24 0.33
N GLU A 50 2.01 32.25 0.49
CA GLU A 50 2.85 33.43 0.73
C GLU A 50 4.19 33.29 -0.04
N LYS A 51 5.11 34.25 0.08
CA LYS A 51 6.47 34.09 -0.44
C LYS A 51 7.16 32.96 0.31
N THR A 52 7.67 31.98 -0.42
CA THR A 52 8.21 30.76 0.19
C THR A 52 9.65 30.90 0.68
N HIS A 53 10.01 30.11 1.68
CA HIS A 53 11.36 29.91 2.18
C HIS A 53 11.56 28.43 2.46
N GLY A 54 12.24 27.70 1.56
CA GLY A 54 12.27 26.25 1.61
C GLY A 54 10.87 25.66 1.47
N MET A 55 10.47 24.76 2.34
CA MET A 55 9.11 24.21 2.38
C MET A 55 8.09 25.10 3.11
N ARG A 56 8.53 26.17 3.79
CA ARG A 56 7.60 27.11 4.42
C ARG A 56 6.91 27.98 3.37
N GLY A 57 5.65 28.24 3.56
CA GLY A 57 4.82 29.06 2.67
C GLY A 57 4.07 28.29 1.61
N TRP A 58 4.18 26.96 1.60
CA TRP A 58 3.46 26.07 0.74
C TRP A 58 2.28 25.45 1.47
N GLU A 59 1.18 25.24 0.75
CA GLU A 59 0.01 24.47 1.19
C GLU A 59 -0.27 23.35 0.19
N CYS A 60 -0.65 22.18 0.68
CA CYS A 60 -1.08 21.06 -0.15
C CYS A 60 -2.53 21.24 -0.57
N LEU A 61 -2.79 21.36 -1.87
CA LEU A 61 -4.14 21.50 -2.42
C LEU A 61 -4.74 20.15 -2.79
N VAL A 62 -3.93 19.29 -3.39
CA VAL A 62 -4.33 17.92 -3.74
C VAL A 62 -3.30 16.98 -3.12
N ASP A 63 -3.77 16.18 -2.18
CA ASP A 63 -2.92 15.26 -1.45
C ASP A 63 -2.78 13.95 -2.25
N GLY A 64 -1.60 13.74 -2.79
CA GLY A 64 -1.27 12.54 -3.53
C GLY A 64 -0.52 11.54 -2.67
N VAL A 65 -0.27 10.36 -3.23
CA VAL A 65 0.53 9.33 -2.58
C VAL A 65 2.01 9.61 -2.86
N ALA A 66 2.76 9.85 -1.78
CA ALA A 66 4.21 10.07 -1.84
C ALA A 66 4.98 8.75 -1.87
N ASP A 67 4.52 7.76 -1.09
CA ASP A 67 5.19 6.49 -0.93
C ASP A 67 4.22 5.42 -0.43
N ILE A 68 4.46 4.16 -0.81
CA ILE A 68 3.77 2.99 -0.32
C ILE A 68 4.81 1.97 0.10
N ASP A 69 4.82 1.63 1.39
CA ASP A 69 5.65 0.57 1.94
C ASP A 69 4.80 -0.65 2.30
N VAL A 70 5.26 -1.83 1.87
CA VAL A 70 4.60 -3.11 2.18
C VAL A 70 5.61 -3.99 2.89
N SER A 71 5.34 -4.33 4.12
CA SER A 71 6.21 -5.14 4.95
C SER A 71 5.49 -6.38 5.49
N MET A 72 6.25 -7.47 5.64
CA MET A 72 5.78 -8.68 6.28
C MET A 72 6.02 -8.57 7.79
N ILE A 73 4.95 -8.59 8.59
CA ILE A 73 5.02 -8.57 10.07
C ILE A 73 5.24 -9.98 10.60
N SER A 74 4.60 -10.96 9.99
CA SER A 74 4.72 -12.38 10.32
C SER A 74 4.49 -13.21 9.07
N GLU A 75 4.61 -14.55 9.18
CA GLU A 75 4.42 -15.46 8.04
C GLU A 75 3.07 -15.32 7.32
N ARG A 76 2.06 -14.72 7.97
CA ARG A 76 0.71 -14.52 7.42
C ARG A 76 0.20 -13.08 7.52
N SER A 77 0.94 -12.20 8.16
CA SER A 77 0.48 -10.84 8.43
C SER A 77 1.37 -9.83 7.74
N PHE A 78 0.73 -8.87 7.11
CA PHE A 78 1.37 -7.81 6.35
C PHE A 78 0.89 -6.44 6.83
N SER A 79 1.76 -5.46 6.73
CA SER A 79 1.44 -4.05 6.90
C SER A 79 1.62 -3.32 5.59
N VAL A 80 0.68 -2.45 5.27
CA VAL A 80 0.77 -1.48 4.19
C VAL A 80 0.75 -0.09 4.81
N VAL A 81 1.83 0.66 4.60
CA VAL A 81 1.97 2.03 5.06
C VAL A 81 1.90 2.94 3.83
N ILE A 82 0.94 3.84 3.82
CA ILE A 82 0.76 4.82 2.75
C ILE A 82 1.13 6.18 3.32
N ARG A 83 2.13 6.83 2.72
CA ARG A 83 2.52 8.21 3.02
C ARG A 83 1.97 9.15 1.95
N GLN A 84 1.26 10.17 2.39
CA GLN A 84 0.73 11.18 1.50
C GLN A 84 1.69 12.36 1.37
N SER A 85 1.53 13.15 0.31
CA SER A 85 2.34 14.31 0.02
C SER A 85 2.33 15.35 1.15
N SER A 86 1.22 15.48 1.87
CA SER A 86 1.08 16.34 3.06
C SER A 86 1.87 15.85 4.28
N GLY A 87 2.45 14.65 4.23
CA GLY A 87 3.09 13.98 5.34
C GLY A 87 2.13 13.13 6.19
N GLN A 88 0.83 13.10 5.85
CA GLN A 88 -0.11 12.21 6.51
C GLN A 88 0.27 10.76 6.22
N CYS A 89 0.19 9.91 7.25
CA CYS A 89 0.53 8.50 7.18
C CYS A 89 -0.67 7.65 7.58
N THR A 90 -0.97 6.64 6.77
CA THR A 90 -2.02 5.66 7.06
C THR A 90 -1.41 4.28 7.02
N GLU A 91 -1.60 3.49 8.08
CA GLU A 91 -1.17 2.11 8.16
C GLU A 91 -2.39 1.19 8.19
N LYS A 92 -2.32 0.12 7.41
CA LYS A 92 -3.29 -0.98 7.41
C LYS A 92 -2.57 -2.30 7.55
N THR A 93 -3.01 -3.11 8.49
CA THR A 93 -2.53 -4.47 8.67
C THR A 93 -3.61 -5.46 8.25
N PHE A 94 -3.20 -6.55 7.64
CA PHE A 94 -4.09 -7.64 7.25
C PHE A 94 -3.37 -8.98 7.31
N SER A 95 -4.16 -10.04 7.43
CA SER A 95 -3.62 -11.40 7.43
C SER A 95 -4.19 -12.17 6.25
N LEU A 96 -3.34 -12.96 5.60
CA LEU A 96 -3.74 -13.85 4.52
C LEU A 96 -3.97 -15.27 5.06
N PRO A 97 -5.07 -15.94 4.69
CA PRO A 97 -5.37 -17.30 5.11
C PRO A 97 -4.56 -18.33 4.29
N VAL A 98 -3.23 -18.25 4.37
CA VAL A 98 -2.35 -19.17 3.66
C VAL A 98 -2.06 -20.41 4.49
N MET A 99 -2.02 -21.58 3.83
CA MET A 99 -1.58 -22.82 4.44
C MET A 99 -0.06 -22.82 4.56
N LEU A 100 0.45 -23.13 5.76
CA LEU A 100 1.88 -23.28 6.02
C LEU A 100 2.16 -24.71 6.48
N TYR A 101 3.04 -25.40 5.75
CA TYR A 101 3.46 -26.75 6.13
C TYR A 101 4.52 -26.69 7.24
N ARG A 102 4.23 -27.29 8.38
CA ARG A 102 5.07 -27.32 9.57
C ARG A 102 5.88 -28.63 9.73
N GLY A 103 5.82 -29.48 8.73
CA GLY A 103 6.49 -30.78 8.80
C GLY A 103 5.63 -31.85 9.50
N VAL A 104 6.31 -32.80 10.15
CA VAL A 104 5.64 -33.84 10.93
C VAL A 104 5.18 -33.29 12.25
N PHE A 105 3.95 -33.66 12.67
CA PHE A 105 3.40 -33.28 13.98
C PHE A 105 4.37 -33.61 15.12
N ARG A 106 4.53 -32.65 16.03
CA ARG A 106 5.36 -32.81 17.25
C ARG A 106 4.50 -32.54 18.47
N ALA A 107 4.49 -33.47 19.39
CA ALA A 107 3.81 -33.31 20.68
C ALA A 107 4.45 -32.18 21.49
N GLY A 108 3.63 -31.34 22.11
CA GLY A 108 4.08 -30.19 22.90
C GLY A 108 4.25 -28.90 22.13
N GLU A 109 4.14 -28.92 20.80
CA GLU A 109 4.06 -27.69 19.98
C GLU A 109 2.61 -27.22 19.88
N ILE A 110 2.43 -25.91 19.75
CA ILE A 110 1.13 -25.28 19.51
C ILE A 110 1.05 -24.91 18.04
N TYR A 111 -0.03 -25.30 17.40
CA TYR A 111 -0.33 -25.04 16.01
C TYR A 111 -1.47 -24.01 15.90
N HIS A 112 -1.39 -23.19 14.89
CA HIS A 112 -2.34 -22.11 14.65
C HIS A 112 -3.19 -22.38 13.39
N PRO A 113 -4.37 -21.76 13.27
CA PRO A 113 -5.19 -21.87 12.07
C PRO A 113 -4.40 -21.60 10.80
N GLY A 114 -4.49 -22.55 9.85
CA GLY A 114 -3.71 -22.52 8.61
C GLY A 114 -2.43 -23.34 8.65
N ASP A 115 -1.96 -23.79 9.81
CA ASP A 115 -0.84 -24.74 9.87
C ASP A 115 -1.26 -26.11 9.35
N THR A 116 -0.36 -26.76 8.67
CA THR A 116 -0.57 -28.08 8.09
C THR A 116 0.57 -28.99 8.48
N VAL A 117 0.26 -30.17 8.97
CA VAL A 117 1.24 -31.15 9.43
C VAL A 117 1.00 -32.52 8.80
N THR A 118 2.04 -33.32 8.71
CA THR A 118 1.93 -34.73 8.39
C THR A 118 1.86 -35.56 9.67
N TRP A 119 0.86 -36.42 9.77
CA TRP A 119 0.75 -37.39 10.86
C TRP A 119 0.08 -38.66 10.41
N GLY A 120 0.62 -39.82 10.80
CA GLY A 120 0.11 -41.14 10.41
C GLY A 120 0.09 -41.36 8.90
N GLY A 121 1.02 -40.75 8.16
CA GLY A 121 1.07 -40.79 6.70
C GLY A 121 0.01 -39.92 5.99
N SER A 122 -0.81 -39.16 6.72
CA SER A 122 -1.84 -38.28 6.22
C SER A 122 -1.48 -36.83 6.47
N LEU A 123 -2.07 -35.91 5.67
CA LEU A 123 -1.92 -34.48 5.83
C LEU A 123 -3.10 -33.92 6.62
N TRP A 124 -2.82 -33.13 7.64
CA TRP A 124 -3.80 -32.55 8.54
C TRP A 124 -3.70 -31.04 8.53
N HIS A 125 -4.85 -30.38 8.47
CA HIS A 125 -4.98 -28.93 8.50
C HIS A 125 -5.52 -28.46 9.85
N CYS A 126 -4.87 -27.46 10.42
CA CYS A 126 -5.27 -26.85 11.68
C CYS A 126 -6.33 -25.75 11.42
N ASN A 127 -7.51 -25.91 12.02
CA ASN A 127 -8.61 -24.94 11.90
C ASN A 127 -8.72 -24.00 13.10
N SER A 128 -8.25 -24.45 14.27
CA SER A 128 -8.21 -23.68 15.50
C SER A 128 -6.94 -23.99 16.26
N MET A 129 -6.47 -23.01 17.06
CA MET A 129 -5.26 -23.18 17.86
C MET A 129 -5.34 -24.44 18.72
N THR A 130 -4.38 -25.34 18.57
CA THR A 130 -4.35 -26.63 19.28
C THR A 130 -2.93 -27.17 19.43
N GLY A 131 -2.72 -27.94 20.50
CA GLY A 131 -1.53 -28.79 20.68
C GLY A 131 -1.89 -30.28 20.61
N ASP A 132 -3.16 -30.59 20.31
CA ASP A 132 -3.66 -31.96 20.30
C ASP A 132 -3.09 -32.75 19.12
N LYS A 133 -2.99 -34.02 19.29
CA LYS A 133 -2.55 -34.94 18.23
C LYS A 133 -3.62 -35.07 17.14
N PRO A 134 -3.26 -34.89 15.85
CA PRO A 134 -4.22 -35.03 14.77
C PRO A 134 -4.86 -36.40 14.70
N GLY A 135 -6.19 -36.43 14.56
CA GLY A 135 -6.96 -37.65 14.40
C GLY A 135 -7.23 -38.43 15.69
N ASP A 136 -6.87 -37.88 16.84
CA ASP A 136 -7.22 -38.49 18.13
C ASP A 136 -8.70 -38.22 18.46
N ILE A 137 -9.34 -39.14 19.21
CA ILE A 137 -10.79 -39.15 19.50
C ILE A 137 -11.26 -37.87 20.19
N HIS A 138 -10.40 -37.24 20.98
CA HIS A 138 -10.69 -36.00 21.72
C HIS A 138 -10.04 -34.76 21.08
N SER A 139 -9.38 -34.93 19.91
CA SER A 139 -8.75 -33.84 19.21
C SER A 139 -9.76 -32.99 18.48
N SER A 140 -9.83 -31.72 18.85
CA SER A 140 -10.56 -30.71 18.12
C SER A 140 -9.57 -29.77 17.42
N GLY A 141 -9.82 -29.22 16.34
CA GLY A 141 -8.93 -28.25 15.69
C GLY A 141 -8.19 -28.78 14.47
N TRP A 142 -8.25 -30.06 14.19
CA TRP A 142 -7.67 -30.65 12.99
C TRP A 142 -8.72 -31.14 12.02
N THR A 143 -8.47 -30.92 10.73
CA THR A 143 -9.23 -31.54 9.63
C THR A 143 -8.29 -32.35 8.77
N LEU A 144 -8.71 -33.56 8.40
CA LEU A 144 -7.96 -34.39 7.46
C LEU A 144 -7.99 -33.75 6.06
N ALA A 145 -6.86 -33.21 5.63
CA ALA A 145 -6.73 -32.54 4.33
C ALA A 145 -6.46 -33.54 3.20
N ALA A 146 -5.58 -34.52 3.46
CA ALA A 146 -5.31 -35.59 2.51
C ALA A 146 -5.06 -36.92 3.25
N LYS A 147 -5.76 -37.96 2.85
CA LYS A 147 -5.66 -39.29 3.44
C LYS A 147 -4.45 -40.02 2.86
N ARG A 148 -3.76 -40.77 3.71
CA ARG A 148 -2.74 -41.72 3.27
C ARG A 148 -3.27 -42.65 2.16
N GLY A 149 -2.49 -42.84 1.12
CA GLY A 149 -2.74 -43.85 0.10
C GLY A 149 -2.73 -45.27 0.70
N ARG A 150 -3.48 -46.17 0.11
CA ARG A 150 -3.36 -47.60 0.43
C ARG A 150 -2.08 -48.11 -0.22
N ASP A 151 -1.30 -48.89 0.53
CA ASP A 151 -0.21 -49.64 -0.08
C ASP A 151 -0.79 -50.55 -1.15
N ALA A 152 -0.25 -50.51 -2.36
CA ALA A 152 -0.60 -51.49 -3.38
C ALA A 152 -0.30 -52.86 -2.78
N GLY A 153 -1.34 -53.64 -2.48
CA GLY A 153 -1.17 -54.99 -1.93
C GLY A 153 -0.29 -55.76 -2.89
N GLY A 154 0.86 -56.22 -2.40
CA GLY A 154 1.72 -57.11 -3.17
C GLY A 154 0.92 -58.34 -3.53
N GLY A 155 0.53 -58.43 -4.80
CA GLY A 155 0.01 -59.67 -5.35
C GLY A 155 1.09 -60.75 -5.27
N LYS A 156 0.88 -61.75 -4.50
CA LYS A 156 1.57 -63.02 -4.64
C LYS A 156 0.93 -63.80 -5.78
#